data_4ffd81ce34a0652821baed2ca8c19a82
#
_entry.id   4ffd81ce34a0652821baed2ca8c19a82
#
_cell.length_a   1.000
_cell.length_b   1.000
_cell.length_c   1.000
_cell.angle_alpha   90.00
_cell.angle_beta   90.00
_cell.angle_gamma   90.00
#
_symmetry.space_group_name_H-M   'P 1'
#
loop_
_entity.id
_entity.type
_entity.pdbx_description
1 polymer ?
#
loop_
_entity_poly.entity_id
_entity_poly.type
_entity_poly.pdbx_seq_one_letter_code
_entity_poly.pdbx_strand_id
1 'polypeptide(L)'
;GLGDVYKRQMMFCFEIPTIHEDIMGNRLNLTIGGVRAYNQMNLYSKKGVEKFKVFIGFKNLVCCNMCVSTDGYKSELKVMGINDLLASSMKLFQEYNISKHLYYMGALKDSYMTESQFAQFLGKSRLYQYLPVEQKKRLPQMLMTDTQIGLVAKSYYNDDNFALPENQSAISMWNVYNLLTGANKSSYIDNFLDRSLNATQLTEGLNKALYGENEYSWFIQ
;
A
#
# COMPACT_ATOMS: atom_id res chain seq x y z
N GLY A 1 6.63 1.36 -18.82
CA GLY A 1 5.21 1.55 -18.68
C GLY A 1 4.47 0.47 -19.41
N LEU A 2 3.71 -0.33 -18.70
CA LEU A 2 2.72 -1.23 -19.28
C LEU A 2 1.59 -0.35 -19.84
N GLY A 3 1.77 0.16 -21.06
CA GLY A 3 0.72 0.86 -21.77
C GLY A 3 -0.37 -0.12 -22.13
N ASP A 4 -1.59 0.18 -21.71
CA ASP A 4 -2.78 -0.46 -22.27
C ASP A 4 -2.75 -0.30 -23.81
N VAL A 5 -3.29 -1.31 -24.50
CA VAL A 5 -3.41 -1.36 -25.97
C VAL A 5 -4.03 -0.06 -26.56
N TYR A 6 -4.74 0.69 -25.75
CA TYR A 6 -5.40 1.95 -26.11
C TYR A 6 -4.67 3.23 -25.66
N LYS A 7 -3.45 3.13 -25.09
CA LYS A 7 -2.65 4.29 -24.60
C LYS A 7 -3.42 5.27 -23.69
N ARG A 8 -4.32 4.77 -22.89
CA ARG A 8 -5.26 5.59 -22.14
C ARG A 8 -4.98 5.62 -20.63
N GLN A 9 -4.15 4.71 -20.11
CA GLN A 9 -3.72 4.73 -18.71
C GLN A 9 -2.45 5.53 -18.56
N MET A 10 -2.38 6.36 -17.55
CA MET A 10 -1.20 7.15 -17.22
C MET A 10 -0.97 7.10 -15.71
N MET A 11 0.25 6.74 -15.35
CA MET A 11 0.76 6.94 -14.00
C MET A 11 1.97 7.86 -14.08
N PHE A 12 2.01 8.85 -13.23
CA PHE A 12 3.17 9.70 -13.05
C PHE A 12 3.64 9.65 -11.60
N CYS A 13 4.94 9.87 -11.40
CA CYS A 13 5.57 9.80 -10.09
C CYS A 13 6.77 10.73 -10.09
N PHE A 14 6.80 11.67 -9.12
CA PHE A 14 7.90 12.60 -8.93
C PHE A 14 8.52 12.35 -7.56
N GLU A 15 9.80 12.04 -7.54
CA GLU A 15 10.56 11.86 -6.30
C GLU A 15 11.18 13.19 -5.89
N ILE A 16 11.19 13.46 -4.59
CA ILE A 16 11.80 14.63 -3.96
C ILE A 16 12.95 14.13 -3.07
N PRO A 17 14.15 13.89 -3.61
CA PRO A 17 15.25 13.23 -2.89
C PRO A 17 15.78 14.03 -1.70
N THR A 18 15.48 15.33 -1.62
CA THR A 18 15.86 16.19 -0.49
C THR A 18 15.04 15.92 0.77
N ILE A 19 13.91 15.26 0.63
CA ILE A 19 13.06 14.82 1.75
C ILE A 19 13.08 13.29 1.75
N HIS A 20 13.85 12.73 2.65
CA HIS A 20 14.04 11.29 2.74
C HIS A 20 14.22 10.82 4.18
N GLU A 21 14.07 9.53 4.39
CA GLU A 21 14.33 8.83 5.65
C GLU A 21 14.96 7.47 5.35
N ASP A 22 15.76 6.96 6.28
CA ASP A 22 16.36 5.64 6.19
C ASP A 22 15.77 4.73 7.27
N ILE A 23 15.10 3.65 6.86
CA ILE A 23 14.53 2.65 7.77
C ILE A 23 15.15 1.29 7.48
N MET A 24 15.88 0.72 8.44
CA MET A 24 16.55 -0.57 8.30
C MET A 24 17.38 -0.70 7.01
N GLY A 25 18.15 0.34 6.66
CA GLY A 25 18.96 0.36 5.44
C GLY A 25 18.17 0.62 4.15
N ASN A 26 16.88 0.85 4.25
CA ASN A 26 16.04 1.21 3.11
C ASN A 26 15.86 2.73 3.06
N ARG A 27 16.39 3.35 2.01
CA ARG A 27 16.15 4.77 1.75
C ARG A 27 14.78 4.98 1.13
N LEU A 28 14.01 5.84 1.77
CA LEU A 28 12.66 6.24 1.38
C LEU A 28 12.68 7.70 0.95
N ASN A 29 12.39 7.98 -0.31
CA ASN A 29 12.24 9.34 -0.81
C ASN A 29 10.78 9.77 -0.82
N LEU A 30 10.49 11.00 -0.39
CA LEU A 30 9.16 11.60 -0.56
C LEU A 30 8.80 11.58 -2.04
N THR A 31 7.59 11.15 -2.33
CA THR A 31 7.12 10.93 -3.70
C THR A 31 5.69 11.41 -3.84
N ILE A 32 5.45 12.16 -4.90
CA ILE A 32 4.13 12.66 -5.28
C ILE A 32 3.78 12.06 -6.64
N GLY A 33 2.55 11.63 -6.81
CA GLY A 33 2.14 11.09 -8.09
C GLY A 33 0.66 10.88 -8.22
N GLY A 34 0.28 10.27 -9.32
CA GLY A 34 -1.11 9.96 -9.57
C GLY A 34 -1.31 9.01 -10.74
N VAL A 35 -2.52 8.50 -10.78
CA VAL A 35 -3.01 7.65 -11.85
C VAL A 35 -4.26 8.31 -12.42
N ARG A 36 -4.33 8.45 -13.72
CA ARG A 36 -5.59 8.76 -14.37
C ARG A 36 -6.50 7.56 -14.16
N ALA A 37 -7.55 7.75 -13.36
CA ALA A 37 -8.47 6.67 -13.03
C ALA A 37 -9.23 6.22 -14.28
N TYR A 38 -9.06 4.94 -14.60
CA TYR A 38 -9.44 4.44 -15.91
C TYR A 38 -10.69 3.59 -15.92
N ASN A 39 -10.94 2.81 -14.93
CA ASN A 39 -12.08 1.88 -14.76
C ASN A 39 -13.39 2.34 -15.38
N GLN A 40 -13.38 2.63 -16.69
CA GLN A 40 -14.52 3.19 -17.45
C GLN A 40 -14.98 4.59 -16.96
N MET A 41 -14.41 5.12 -15.88
CA MET A 41 -14.85 6.37 -15.28
C MET A 41 -14.56 7.60 -16.15
N ASN A 42 -13.54 7.53 -17.02
CA ASN A 42 -13.21 8.59 -17.98
C ASN A 42 -13.65 8.28 -19.42
N LEU A 43 -14.00 7.03 -19.72
CA LEU A 43 -14.36 6.60 -21.09
C LEU A 43 -15.65 7.22 -21.61
N TYR A 44 -16.57 7.57 -20.71
CA TYR A 44 -17.92 8.03 -21.05
C TYR A 44 -18.24 9.42 -20.51
N SER A 45 -17.22 10.16 -20.05
CA SER A 45 -17.44 11.52 -19.57
C SER A 45 -17.75 12.46 -20.74
N LYS A 46 -19.02 12.67 -21.01
CA LYS A 46 -19.52 13.62 -22.02
C LYS A 46 -19.32 15.10 -21.61
N LYS A 47 -18.82 15.40 -20.40
CA LYS A 47 -18.75 16.75 -19.84
C LYS A 47 -17.33 17.24 -19.56
N GLY A 48 -16.30 16.59 -20.10
CA GLY A 48 -14.90 17.04 -19.92
C GLY A 48 -14.34 16.88 -18.50
N VAL A 49 -15.06 16.23 -17.60
CA VAL A 49 -14.58 15.96 -16.24
C VAL A 49 -13.69 14.73 -16.25
N GLU A 50 -12.43 14.92 -15.88
CA GLU A 50 -11.45 13.84 -15.73
C GLU A 50 -11.39 13.38 -14.26
N LYS A 51 -11.13 12.08 -14.07
CA LYS A 51 -10.94 11.48 -12.75
C LYS A 51 -9.51 11.01 -12.57
N PHE A 52 -8.92 11.41 -11.45
CA PHE A 52 -7.58 11.04 -11.05
C PHE A 52 -7.59 10.40 -9.66
N LYS A 53 -6.63 9.50 -9.46
CA LYS A 53 -6.16 9.11 -8.13
C LYS A 53 -4.84 9.84 -7.92
N VAL A 54 -4.69 10.55 -6.82
CA VAL A 54 -3.45 11.27 -6.50
C VAL A 54 -2.95 10.86 -5.14
N PHE A 55 -1.64 10.83 -4.99
CA PHE A 55 -1.02 10.46 -3.72
C PHE A 55 0.23 11.31 -3.44
N ILE A 56 0.52 11.43 -2.16
CA ILE A 56 1.80 11.80 -1.60
C ILE A 56 2.17 10.75 -0.57
N GLY A 57 3.41 10.33 -0.59
CA GLY A 57 3.89 9.24 0.28
C GLY A 57 5.38 9.05 0.10
N PHE A 58 5.88 7.84 0.34
CA PHE A 58 7.28 7.53 0.19
C PHE A 58 7.50 6.38 -0.79
N LYS A 59 8.59 6.43 -1.53
CA LYS A 59 9.07 5.33 -2.36
C LYS A 59 10.34 4.77 -1.74
N ASN A 60 10.30 3.48 -1.44
CA ASN A 60 11.49 2.74 -1.05
C ASN A 60 12.37 2.50 -2.28
N LEU A 61 13.60 2.98 -2.25
CA LEU A 61 14.50 2.90 -3.42
C LEU A 61 15.09 1.51 -3.62
N VAL A 62 15.20 0.70 -2.57
CA VAL A 62 15.77 -0.66 -2.66
C VAL A 62 14.81 -1.59 -3.37
N CYS A 63 13.55 -1.61 -2.96
CA CYS A 63 12.55 -2.51 -3.54
C CYS A 63 11.51 -1.81 -4.42
N CYS A 64 11.63 -0.50 -4.65
CA CYS A 64 10.69 0.31 -5.43
C CYS A 64 9.22 0.21 -4.95
N ASN A 65 9.01 -0.07 -3.67
CA ASN A 65 7.69 -0.14 -3.06
C ASN A 65 7.15 1.26 -2.78
N MET A 66 5.83 1.42 -2.93
CA MET A 66 5.14 2.67 -2.64
C MET A 66 4.47 2.59 -1.26
N CYS A 67 4.85 3.50 -0.39
CA CYS A 67 4.29 3.66 0.95
C CYS A 67 3.28 4.81 0.92
N VAL A 68 2.00 4.49 1.01
CA VAL A 68 0.89 5.44 0.89
C VAL A 68 0.08 5.41 2.18
N SER A 69 -0.16 6.57 2.78
CA SER A 69 -1.01 6.72 3.98
C SER A 69 -2.39 7.29 3.65
N THR A 70 -3.32 7.18 4.59
CA THR A 70 -4.71 7.61 4.39
C THR A 70 -4.80 9.13 4.14
N ASP A 71 -4.04 9.95 4.85
CA ASP A 71 -4.00 11.40 4.68
C ASP A 71 -3.22 11.85 3.44
N GLY A 72 -2.41 10.96 2.86
CA GLY A 72 -1.67 11.18 1.63
C GLY A 72 -2.36 10.67 0.35
N TYR A 73 -3.65 10.30 0.39
CA TYR A 73 -4.30 9.68 -0.77
C TYR A 73 -5.71 10.20 -1.03
N LYS A 74 -6.00 10.47 -2.29
CA LYS A 74 -7.34 10.75 -2.82
C LYS A 74 -7.68 9.74 -3.93
N SER A 75 -8.66 8.88 -3.66
CA SER A 75 -9.07 7.80 -4.57
C SER A 75 -9.90 8.30 -5.77
N GLU A 76 -10.54 9.44 -5.66
CA GLU A 76 -11.30 10.06 -6.74
C GLU A 76 -11.20 11.57 -6.67
N LEU A 77 -10.41 12.14 -7.56
CA LEU A 77 -10.30 13.58 -7.78
C LEU A 77 -10.94 13.90 -9.14
N LYS A 78 -12.03 14.62 -9.10
CA LYS A 78 -12.71 15.13 -10.31
C LYS A 78 -12.13 16.48 -10.67
N VAL A 79 -11.62 16.63 -11.88
CA VAL A 79 -11.01 17.87 -12.37
C VAL A 79 -11.56 18.25 -13.75
N MET A 80 -11.77 19.52 -13.97
CA MET A 80 -12.14 20.06 -15.28
C MET A 80 -10.93 20.59 -16.05
N GLY A 81 -9.80 20.78 -15.37
CA GLY A 81 -8.58 21.27 -15.99
C GLY A 81 -7.36 21.16 -15.07
N ILE A 82 -6.20 21.58 -15.60
CA ILE A 82 -4.92 21.46 -14.91
C ILE A 82 -4.89 22.25 -13.60
N ASN A 83 -5.55 23.40 -13.54
CA ASN A 83 -5.59 24.24 -12.34
C ASN A 83 -6.31 23.55 -11.18
N ASP A 84 -7.40 22.83 -11.47
CA ASP A 84 -8.12 22.05 -10.45
C ASP A 84 -7.25 20.92 -9.92
N LEU A 85 -6.51 20.26 -10.81
CA LEU A 85 -5.58 19.19 -10.43
C LEU A 85 -4.47 19.72 -9.53
N LEU A 86 -3.88 20.85 -9.89
CA LEU A 86 -2.83 21.50 -9.09
C LEU A 86 -3.34 21.94 -7.72
N ALA A 87 -4.47 22.65 -7.67
CA ALA A 87 -5.06 23.12 -6.42
C ALA A 87 -5.39 21.95 -5.46
N SER A 88 -5.96 20.88 -5.99
CA SER A 88 -6.30 19.71 -5.20
C SER A 88 -5.08 18.93 -4.73
N SER A 89 -4.03 18.87 -5.55
CA SER A 89 -2.76 18.26 -5.17
C SER A 89 -2.05 19.08 -4.08
N MET A 90 -2.08 20.41 -4.18
CA MET A 90 -1.55 21.29 -3.14
C MET A 90 -2.31 21.14 -1.82
N LYS A 91 -3.65 21.02 -1.88
CA LYS A 91 -4.45 20.76 -0.68
C LYS A 91 -4.08 19.44 -0.03
N LEU A 92 -3.93 18.37 -0.82
CA LEU A 92 -3.47 17.07 -0.33
C LEU A 92 -2.10 17.18 0.34
N PHE A 93 -1.17 17.93 -0.26
CA PHE A 93 0.15 18.18 0.32
C PHE A 93 0.08 18.88 1.68
N GLN A 94 -0.82 19.86 1.83
CA GLN A 94 -1.03 20.58 3.08
C GLN A 94 -1.66 19.72 4.19
N GLU A 95 -2.54 18.79 3.82
CA GLU A 95 -3.21 17.86 4.74
C GLU A 95 -2.31 16.68 5.16
N TYR A 96 -1.32 16.32 4.34
CA TYR A 96 -0.44 15.20 4.58
C TYR A 96 0.58 15.45 5.69
N ASN A 97 0.58 14.60 6.69
CA ASN A 97 1.51 14.68 7.81
C ASN A 97 2.72 13.75 7.60
N ILE A 98 3.78 14.31 7.00
CA ILE A 98 5.05 13.60 6.73
C ILE A 98 5.60 12.93 7.99
N SER A 99 5.70 13.69 9.08
CA SER A 99 6.29 13.20 10.34
C SER A 99 5.50 12.05 10.95
N LYS A 100 4.16 12.12 10.87
CA LYS A 100 3.28 11.04 11.33
C LYS A 100 3.48 9.78 10.50
N HIS A 101 3.55 9.90 9.17
CA HIS A 101 3.76 8.76 8.29
C HIS A 101 5.13 8.09 8.53
N LEU A 102 6.20 8.89 8.63
CA LEU A 102 7.54 8.39 8.95
C LEU A 102 7.58 7.72 10.33
N TYR A 103 6.93 8.31 11.33
CA TYR A 103 6.84 7.71 12.66
C TYR A 103 6.20 6.33 12.63
N TYR A 104 5.07 6.17 11.93
CA TYR A 104 4.42 4.86 11.79
C TYR A 104 5.29 3.83 11.07
N MET A 105 5.92 4.21 9.96
CA MET A 105 6.83 3.31 9.24
C MET A 105 8.04 2.94 10.09
N GLY A 106 8.62 3.91 10.80
CA GLY A 106 9.75 3.68 11.69
C GLY A 106 9.43 2.74 12.86
N ALA A 107 8.23 2.83 13.42
CA ALA A 107 7.80 1.95 14.51
C ALA A 107 7.67 0.47 14.07
N LEU A 108 7.46 0.19 12.80
CA LEU A 108 7.31 -1.18 12.28
C LEU A 108 8.61 -2.01 12.40
N LYS A 109 9.77 -1.39 12.49
CA LYS A 109 11.06 -2.08 12.66
C LYS A 109 11.22 -2.73 14.04
N ASP A 110 10.56 -2.17 15.05
CA ASP A 110 10.67 -2.58 16.46
C ASP A 110 9.54 -3.52 16.91
N SER A 111 8.66 -3.89 15.99
CA SER A 111 7.53 -4.80 16.22
C SER A 111 7.71 -6.07 15.38
N TYR A 112 7.35 -7.21 15.96
CA TYR A 112 7.61 -8.50 15.35
C TYR A 112 6.36 -9.39 15.38
N MET A 113 6.15 -10.10 14.30
CA MET A 113 5.13 -11.14 14.15
C MET A 113 5.82 -12.51 14.18
N THR A 114 5.32 -13.44 15.00
CA THR A 114 5.83 -14.81 14.99
C THR A 114 5.53 -15.49 13.65
N GLU A 115 6.29 -16.52 13.31
CA GLU A 115 6.05 -17.30 12.09
C GLU A 115 4.62 -17.90 12.08
N SER A 116 4.13 -18.36 13.23
CA SER A 116 2.76 -18.86 13.37
C SER A 116 1.72 -17.79 13.06
N GLN A 117 1.88 -16.58 13.60
CA GLN A 117 0.98 -15.45 13.33
C GLN A 117 1.04 -15.03 11.86
N PHE A 118 2.24 -15.05 11.26
CA PHE A 118 2.41 -14.74 9.84
C PHE A 118 1.73 -15.80 8.96
N ALA A 119 1.88 -17.08 9.28
CA ALA A 119 1.19 -18.17 8.58
C ALA A 119 -0.35 -18.05 8.72
N GLN A 120 -0.84 -17.70 9.90
CA GLN A 120 -2.26 -17.41 10.14
C GLN A 120 -2.73 -16.24 9.30
N PHE A 121 -1.96 -15.13 9.28
CA PHE A 121 -2.27 -13.96 8.46
C PHE A 121 -2.43 -14.34 6.98
N LEU A 122 -1.50 -15.10 6.41
CA LEU A 122 -1.57 -15.54 5.01
C LEU A 122 -2.78 -16.44 4.76
N GLY A 123 -3.01 -17.42 5.65
CA GLY A 123 -4.14 -18.33 5.58
C GLY A 123 -5.49 -17.61 5.67
N LYS A 124 -5.64 -16.71 6.65
CA LYS A 124 -6.85 -15.89 6.85
C LYS A 124 -7.06 -14.91 5.69
N SER A 125 -6.00 -14.31 5.17
CA SER A 125 -6.07 -13.43 4.00
C SER A 125 -6.60 -14.17 2.77
N ARG A 126 -6.20 -15.42 2.58
CA ARG A 126 -6.74 -16.28 1.53
C ARG A 126 -8.19 -16.64 1.76
N LEU A 127 -8.54 -17.07 2.97
CA LEU A 127 -9.92 -17.41 3.35
C LEU A 127 -10.87 -16.21 3.24
N TYR A 128 -10.39 -15.00 3.54
CA TYR A 128 -11.16 -13.77 3.42
C TYR A 128 -11.83 -13.64 2.05
N GLN A 129 -11.18 -14.05 0.98
CA GLN A 129 -11.72 -13.91 -0.38
C GLN A 129 -12.99 -14.72 -0.60
N TYR A 130 -13.14 -15.81 0.13
CA TYR A 130 -14.27 -16.75 0.04
C TYR A 130 -15.36 -16.52 1.09
N LEU A 131 -15.17 -15.55 1.99
CA LEU A 131 -16.17 -15.22 3.00
C LEU A 131 -17.44 -14.64 2.36
N PRO A 132 -18.62 -14.92 2.94
CA PRO A 132 -19.85 -14.22 2.58
C PRO A 132 -19.71 -12.70 2.74
N VAL A 133 -20.41 -11.95 1.90
CA VAL A 133 -20.35 -10.48 1.86
C VAL A 133 -20.64 -9.87 3.25
N GLU A 134 -21.62 -10.39 3.97
CA GLU A 134 -21.99 -9.86 5.30
C GLU A 134 -20.90 -10.08 6.36
N GLN A 135 -20.10 -11.14 6.23
CA GLN A 135 -18.94 -11.35 7.10
C GLN A 135 -17.80 -10.41 6.73
N LYS A 136 -17.53 -10.22 5.43
CA LYS A 136 -16.51 -9.27 4.96
C LYS A 136 -16.76 -7.84 5.45
N LYS A 137 -18.01 -7.40 5.51
CA LYS A 137 -18.38 -6.06 5.99
C LYS A 137 -18.00 -5.80 7.46
N ARG A 138 -17.81 -6.86 8.24
CA ARG A 138 -17.44 -6.77 9.67
C ARG A 138 -15.95 -6.84 9.93
N LEU A 139 -15.18 -7.09 8.89
CA LEU A 139 -13.72 -7.25 8.96
C LEU A 139 -13.03 -6.10 8.25
N PRO A 140 -11.78 -5.81 8.62
CA PRO A 140 -10.96 -4.88 7.85
C PRO A 140 -10.82 -5.35 6.41
N GLN A 141 -10.78 -4.40 5.49
CA GLN A 141 -10.72 -4.70 4.07
C GLN A 141 -9.37 -5.36 3.71
N MET A 142 -9.43 -6.40 2.89
CA MET A 142 -8.29 -7.09 2.29
C MET A 142 -8.41 -6.98 0.77
N LEU A 143 -7.54 -6.19 0.14
CA LEU A 143 -7.55 -5.96 -1.31
C LEU A 143 -6.54 -6.83 -2.07
N MET A 144 -5.67 -7.57 -1.38
CA MET A 144 -4.75 -8.50 -2.01
C MET A 144 -5.50 -9.67 -2.63
N THR A 145 -5.10 -10.04 -3.84
CA THR A 145 -5.62 -11.23 -4.52
C THR A 145 -4.95 -12.50 -4.01
N ASP A 146 -5.54 -13.65 -4.29
CA ASP A 146 -4.96 -14.97 -3.97
C ASP A 146 -3.54 -15.13 -4.55
N THR A 147 -3.33 -14.66 -5.79
CA THR A 147 -2.01 -14.66 -6.43
C THR A 147 -1.02 -13.79 -5.66
N GLN A 148 -1.43 -12.61 -5.17
CA GLN A 148 -0.56 -11.72 -4.39
C GLN A 148 -0.22 -12.30 -3.03
N ILE A 149 -1.14 -12.96 -2.36
CA ILE A 149 -0.87 -13.68 -1.12
C ILE A 149 0.17 -14.78 -1.36
N GLY A 150 0.06 -15.51 -2.48
CA GLY A 150 1.07 -16.48 -2.91
C GLY A 150 2.44 -15.86 -3.18
N LEU A 151 2.49 -14.65 -3.76
CA LEU A 151 3.74 -13.90 -3.96
C LEU A 151 4.37 -13.49 -2.63
N VAL A 152 3.59 -13.06 -1.64
CA VAL A 152 4.09 -12.77 -0.28
C VAL A 152 4.76 -13.99 0.31
N ALA A 153 4.09 -15.15 0.31
CA ALA A 153 4.66 -16.39 0.82
C ALA A 153 5.94 -16.81 0.08
N LYS A 154 5.93 -16.70 -1.26
CA LYS A 154 7.09 -17.01 -2.09
C LYS A 154 8.29 -16.12 -1.77
N SER A 155 8.07 -14.81 -1.65
CA SER A 155 9.15 -13.86 -1.33
C SER A 155 9.69 -14.07 0.08
N TYR A 156 8.84 -14.40 1.04
CA TYR A 156 9.27 -14.70 2.41
C TYR A 156 10.28 -15.84 2.49
N TYR A 157 10.09 -16.90 1.68
CA TYR A 157 10.97 -18.07 1.72
C TYR A 157 12.15 -18.02 0.75
N ASN A 158 12.07 -17.25 -0.34
CA ASN A 158 13.05 -17.33 -1.42
C ASN A 158 13.81 -16.01 -1.70
N ASP A 159 13.46 -14.93 -1.04
CA ASP A 159 14.16 -13.65 -1.21
C ASP A 159 15.07 -13.40 0.00
N ASP A 160 16.37 -13.36 -0.26
CA ASP A 160 17.41 -13.16 0.78
C ASP A 160 17.22 -11.87 1.60
N ASN A 161 16.52 -10.86 1.04
CA ASN A 161 16.19 -9.64 1.77
C ASN A 161 15.24 -9.88 2.96
N PHE A 162 14.53 -11.01 2.98
CA PHE A 162 13.62 -11.41 4.06
C PHE A 162 14.13 -12.60 4.87
N ALA A 163 15.34 -13.09 4.57
CA ALA A 163 15.95 -14.17 5.34
C ALA A 163 16.05 -13.80 6.82
N LEU A 164 15.53 -14.67 7.68
CA LEU A 164 15.66 -14.48 9.13
C LEU A 164 17.04 -14.93 9.58
N PRO A 165 17.68 -14.21 10.53
CA PRO A 165 18.88 -14.70 11.20
C PRO A 165 18.64 -16.07 11.85
N GLU A 166 19.67 -16.93 11.91
CA GLU A 166 19.58 -18.33 12.39
C GLU A 166 18.86 -18.52 13.73
N ASN A 167 18.86 -17.51 14.59
CA ASN A 167 18.26 -17.56 15.92
C ASN A 167 16.96 -16.74 16.04
N GLN A 168 16.38 -16.30 14.93
CA GLN A 168 15.17 -15.48 14.93
C GLN A 168 13.99 -16.21 14.30
N SER A 169 12.93 -16.40 15.07
CA SER A 169 11.67 -17.04 14.63
C SER A 169 10.53 -16.05 14.41
N ALA A 170 10.84 -14.77 14.28
CA ALA A 170 9.84 -13.71 14.14
C ALA A 170 10.26 -12.73 13.05
N ILE A 171 9.30 -12.32 12.22
CA ILE A 171 9.50 -11.34 11.15
C ILE A 171 9.14 -9.93 11.65
N SER A 172 9.96 -8.93 11.35
CA SER A 172 9.62 -7.54 11.67
C SER A 172 8.39 -7.09 10.87
N MET A 173 7.56 -6.24 11.48
CA MET A 173 6.41 -5.66 10.79
C MET A 173 6.83 -4.79 9.59
N TRP A 174 8.05 -4.23 9.62
CA TRP A 174 8.65 -3.57 8.46
C TRP A 174 8.82 -4.53 7.28
N ASN A 175 9.33 -5.75 7.53
CA ASN A 175 9.45 -6.76 6.48
C ASN A 175 8.09 -7.27 6.01
N VAL A 176 7.12 -7.46 6.91
CA VAL A 176 5.73 -7.76 6.53
C VAL A 176 5.20 -6.68 5.58
N TYR A 177 5.38 -5.41 5.91
CA TYR A 177 4.96 -4.29 5.06
C TYR A 177 5.62 -4.32 3.68
N ASN A 178 6.94 -4.57 3.64
CA ASN A 178 7.66 -4.68 2.36
C ASN A 178 7.22 -5.89 1.52
N LEU A 179 6.89 -7.00 2.14
CA LEU A 179 6.31 -8.16 1.44
C LEU A 179 4.96 -7.82 0.81
N LEU A 180 4.06 -7.15 1.54
CA LEU A 180 2.74 -6.74 1.04
C LEU A 180 2.86 -5.74 -0.10
N THR A 181 3.64 -4.68 0.08
CA THR A 181 3.87 -3.65 -0.95
C THR A 181 4.65 -4.19 -2.15
N GLY A 182 5.55 -5.16 -1.94
CA GLY A 182 6.25 -5.88 -3.00
C GLY A 182 5.30 -6.70 -3.87
N ALA A 183 4.42 -7.48 -3.27
CA ALA A 183 3.40 -8.26 -3.98
C ALA A 183 2.42 -7.35 -4.76
N ASN A 184 2.17 -6.14 -4.24
CA ASN A 184 1.30 -5.17 -4.90
C ASN A 184 1.83 -4.69 -6.26
N LYS A 185 3.12 -4.82 -6.56
CA LYS A 185 3.68 -4.48 -7.89
C LYS A 185 3.05 -5.28 -9.04
N SER A 186 2.47 -6.44 -8.76
CA SER A 186 1.72 -7.23 -9.73
C SER A 186 0.33 -6.66 -10.04
N SER A 187 -0.10 -5.61 -9.35
CA SER A 187 -1.41 -5.00 -9.55
C SER A 187 -1.49 -4.25 -10.88
N TYR A 188 -2.69 -4.27 -11.48
CA TYR A 188 -3.02 -3.31 -12.51
C TYR A 188 -2.94 -1.88 -11.95
N ILE A 189 -2.59 -0.95 -12.84
CA ILE A 189 -2.38 0.47 -12.47
C ILE A 189 -3.58 1.08 -11.74
N ASP A 190 -4.80 0.68 -12.11
CA ASP A 190 -6.05 1.17 -11.51
C ASP A 190 -6.20 0.80 -10.03
N ASN A 191 -5.65 -0.33 -9.62
CA ASN A 191 -5.77 -0.87 -8.27
C ASN A 191 -4.50 -0.67 -7.44
N PHE A 192 -3.40 -0.25 -8.06
CA PHE A 192 -2.09 -0.20 -7.43
C PHE A 192 -2.08 0.72 -6.19
N LEU A 193 -2.61 1.93 -6.31
CA LEU A 193 -2.62 2.90 -5.21
C LEU A 193 -3.59 2.49 -4.09
N ASP A 194 -4.77 1.99 -4.42
CA ASP A 194 -5.73 1.50 -3.42
C ASP A 194 -5.13 0.34 -2.61
N ARG A 195 -4.43 -0.56 -3.26
CA ARG A 195 -3.74 -1.69 -2.62
C ARG A 195 -2.51 -1.26 -1.83
N SER A 196 -1.80 -0.21 -2.29
CA SER A 196 -0.70 0.37 -1.51
C SER A 196 -1.20 0.98 -0.21
N LEU A 197 -2.30 1.72 -0.24
CA LEU A 197 -2.96 2.21 0.96
C LEU A 197 -3.45 1.07 1.84
N ASN A 198 -4.08 0.05 1.26
CA ASN A 198 -4.56 -1.11 2.01
C ASN A 198 -3.42 -1.88 2.70
N ALA A 199 -2.26 -2.00 2.05
CA ALA A 199 -1.07 -2.60 2.68
C ALA A 199 -0.62 -1.81 3.93
N THR A 200 -0.66 -0.48 3.88
CA THR A 200 -0.38 0.38 5.04
C THR A 200 -1.42 0.13 6.15
N GLN A 201 -2.71 0.18 5.82
CA GLN A 201 -3.78 -0.03 6.79
C GLN A 201 -3.72 -1.41 7.45
N LEU A 202 -3.48 -2.47 6.66
CA LEU A 202 -3.30 -3.83 7.18
C LEU A 202 -2.11 -3.89 8.14
N THR A 203 -0.96 -3.35 7.75
CA THR A 203 0.25 -3.42 8.57
C THR A 203 0.11 -2.63 9.87
N GLU A 204 -0.47 -1.42 9.81
CA GLU A 204 -0.75 -0.62 11.01
C GLU A 204 -1.76 -1.32 11.94
N GLY A 205 -2.82 -1.89 11.38
CA GLY A 205 -3.84 -2.61 12.13
C GLY A 205 -3.31 -3.88 12.77
N LEU A 206 -2.56 -4.68 12.01
CA LEU A 206 -1.89 -5.89 12.51
C LEU A 206 -0.86 -5.54 13.60
N ASN A 207 -0.07 -4.48 13.40
CA ASN A 207 0.89 -4.02 14.40
C ASN A 207 0.22 -3.71 15.74
N LYS A 208 -0.93 -3.04 15.72
CA LYS A 208 -1.73 -2.79 16.92
C LYS A 208 -2.29 -4.08 17.50
N ALA A 209 -2.73 -5.03 16.66
CA ALA A 209 -3.27 -6.32 17.07
C ALA A 209 -2.25 -7.23 17.80
N LEU A 210 -0.95 -7.02 17.57
CA LEU A 210 0.11 -7.72 18.31
C LEU A 210 0.19 -7.32 19.78
N TYR A 211 -0.28 -6.11 20.13
CA TYR A 211 -0.22 -5.56 21.49
C TYR A 211 -1.57 -5.46 22.20
N GLY A 212 -2.66 -5.72 21.49
CA GLY A 212 -4.01 -5.69 22.04
C GLY A 212 -5.07 -6.03 21.02
N GLU A 213 -6.26 -6.48 21.45
CA GLU A 213 -7.33 -6.83 20.55
C GLU A 213 -7.88 -5.62 19.78
N ASN A 214 -8.07 -5.82 18.47
CA ASN A 214 -8.77 -4.91 17.59
C ASN A 214 -9.42 -5.70 16.43
N GLU A 215 -10.02 -5.01 15.48
CA GLU A 215 -10.67 -5.62 14.31
C GLU A 215 -9.71 -6.42 13.40
N TYR A 216 -8.39 -6.14 13.43
CA TYR A 216 -7.38 -6.88 12.66
C TYR A 216 -6.92 -8.17 13.35
N SER A 217 -7.26 -8.38 14.62
CA SER A 217 -6.90 -9.58 15.37
C SER A 217 -7.43 -10.85 14.70
N TRP A 218 -8.54 -10.74 13.97
CA TRP A 218 -9.08 -11.86 13.20
C TRP A 218 -8.05 -12.47 12.23
N PHE A 219 -7.12 -11.69 11.72
CA PHE A 219 -6.12 -12.17 10.76
C PHE A 219 -4.98 -12.98 11.39
N ILE A 220 -4.75 -12.87 12.71
CA ILE A 220 -3.60 -13.43 13.42
C ILE A 220 -3.96 -14.30 14.63
N GLN A 221 -5.24 -14.59 14.81
CA GLN A 221 -5.77 -15.44 15.90
C GLN A 221 -6.37 -16.73 15.38
#